data_e0b34ce2c01b690afdbd078c535fc5bc
#
_entry.id   e0b34ce2c01b690afdbd078c535fc5bc
#
_cell.length_a   1.000
_cell.length_b   1.000
_cell.length_c   1.000
_cell.angle_alpha   90.00
_cell.angle_beta   90.00
_cell.angle_gamma   90.00
#
_symmetry.space_group_name_H-M   'P 1'
#
loop_
_entity.id
_entity.type
_entity.pdbx_description
1 polymer ?
#
loop_
_entity_poly.entity_id
_entity_poly.type
_entity_poly.pdbx_seq_one_letter_code
_entity_poly.pdbx_strand_id
1 'polypeptide(L)'
;MSRTYAIFSAQYLPHVGGVEMFTANLAHQLVLGGDRVCVVTSAREGAPEVETQADGVRVVRLPSVQLMGGRLPLSRHGAHEQSLLSALSGLGVDRILVNTRFYGISVTGLRFAREHDLPAVLLDHGSAWLTFGRGGALDAAAHSWERRMTARDVSLGATFAGISEKSAAWLSTFGIATSLVIPNAIDAVSFRKESSGRDFRTEFGISGDKALVAFVGRLAPEKGPERLLDAVRELGEGYVAVLAGEGALRPQLEKNLPANAYLVGNLSHPDLSALLSQANVFCLPTRSEGFCTSLLEAGAWGVPCVVPDVGGAREVLCQGHDTFGCIAEDREPTTMAEGIRQVLASWTSGRSQELQVHVERDLSWAKTAQALEHAFAQAQRGSLGA
;
A
#
# COMPACT_ATOMS: atom_id res chain seq x y z
N MET A 1 -17.56 17.35 16.42
CA MET A 1 -17.50 16.44 17.59
C MET A 1 -16.39 15.45 17.32
N SER A 2 -15.55 15.13 18.31
CA SER A 2 -14.52 14.10 18.20
C SER A 2 -15.18 12.74 18.05
N ARG A 3 -14.69 11.93 17.10
CA ARG A 3 -15.17 10.57 16.82
C ARG A 3 -14.23 9.54 17.41
N THR A 4 -14.71 8.33 17.59
CA THR A 4 -13.91 7.21 18.06
C THR A 4 -13.93 6.08 17.04
N TYR A 5 -12.78 5.82 16.42
CA TYR A 5 -12.61 4.77 15.44
C TYR A 5 -12.05 3.52 16.09
N ALA A 6 -12.60 2.35 15.72
CA ALA A 6 -11.89 1.10 15.90
C ALA A 6 -11.47 0.57 14.51
N ILE A 7 -10.15 0.40 14.30
CA ILE A 7 -9.56 -0.07 13.05
C ILE A 7 -9.11 -1.52 13.26
N PHE A 8 -9.79 -2.45 12.60
CA PHE A 8 -9.44 -3.87 12.63
C PHE A 8 -8.48 -4.20 11.51
N SER A 9 -7.27 -4.62 11.86
CA SER A 9 -6.21 -4.99 10.91
C SER A 9 -5.55 -6.29 11.33
N ALA A 10 -5.37 -7.22 10.39
CA ALA A 10 -4.82 -8.55 10.69
C ALA A 10 -3.43 -8.48 11.34
N GLN A 11 -2.63 -7.52 10.92
CA GLN A 11 -1.31 -7.23 11.47
C GLN A 11 -1.17 -5.71 11.70
N TYR A 12 -0.25 -5.35 12.59
CA TYR A 12 0.06 -3.98 12.93
C TYR A 12 1.48 -3.89 13.49
N LEU A 13 1.96 -2.67 13.74
CA LEU A 13 3.29 -2.45 14.32
C LEU A 13 3.55 -3.34 15.57
N PRO A 14 4.77 -3.86 15.73
CA PRO A 14 6.01 -3.58 15.01
C PRO A 14 6.21 -4.36 13.68
N HIS A 15 5.21 -5.09 13.19
CA HIS A 15 5.26 -5.68 11.85
C HIS A 15 5.11 -4.58 10.80
N VAL A 16 6.01 -4.56 9.80
CA VAL A 16 6.06 -3.53 8.77
C VAL A 16 5.67 -4.14 7.42
N GLY A 17 4.60 -3.63 6.83
CA GLY A 17 4.09 -3.95 5.51
C GLY A 17 3.19 -2.82 5.01
N GLY A 18 2.67 -2.94 3.80
CA GLY A 18 1.87 -1.88 3.18
C GLY A 18 0.58 -1.55 3.94
N VAL A 19 -0.14 -2.58 4.40
CA VAL A 19 -1.40 -2.43 5.16
C VAL A 19 -1.14 -1.88 6.55
N GLU A 20 -0.08 -2.36 7.21
CA GLU A 20 0.30 -1.94 8.55
C GLU A 20 0.72 -0.46 8.57
N MET A 21 1.51 -0.03 7.60
CA MET A 21 1.93 1.37 7.47
C MET A 21 0.76 2.26 7.09
N PHE A 22 -0.11 1.83 6.17
CA PHE A 22 -1.36 2.53 5.88
C PHE A 22 -2.20 2.72 7.14
N THR A 23 -2.39 1.65 7.92
CA THR A 23 -3.18 1.68 9.16
C THR A 23 -2.57 2.65 10.18
N ALA A 24 -1.25 2.61 10.38
CA ALA A 24 -0.54 3.46 11.32
C ALA A 24 -0.64 4.94 10.94
N ASN A 25 -0.35 5.26 9.68
CA ASN A 25 -0.38 6.64 9.21
C ASN A 25 -1.80 7.22 9.19
N LEU A 26 -2.80 6.43 8.80
CA LEU A 26 -4.20 6.86 8.86
C LEU A 26 -4.66 7.07 10.32
N ALA A 27 -4.31 6.15 11.23
CA ALA A 27 -4.63 6.28 12.65
C ALA A 27 -4.00 7.54 13.24
N HIS A 28 -2.73 7.80 12.94
CA HIS A 28 -2.03 9.01 13.34
C HIS A 28 -2.72 10.28 12.79
N GLN A 29 -3.08 10.30 11.50
CA GLN A 29 -3.78 11.44 10.89
C GLN A 29 -5.13 11.72 11.55
N LEU A 30 -5.91 10.68 11.89
CA LEU A 30 -7.18 10.84 12.59
C LEU A 30 -6.99 11.43 13.99
N VAL A 31 -5.96 10.98 14.72
CA VAL A 31 -5.62 11.55 16.04
C VAL A 31 -5.19 13.02 15.91
N LEU A 32 -4.38 13.37 14.91
CA LEU A 32 -4.03 14.79 14.63
C LEU A 32 -5.27 15.63 14.32
N GLY A 33 -6.30 15.02 13.70
CA GLY A 33 -7.61 15.63 13.46
C GLY A 33 -8.48 15.80 14.71
N GLY A 34 -8.03 15.35 15.89
CA GLY A 34 -8.74 15.43 17.16
C GLY A 34 -9.68 14.25 17.43
N ASP A 35 -9.62 13.19 16.65
CA ASP A 35 -10.38 11.95 16.83
C ASP A 35 -9.64 10.98 17.76
N ARG A 36 -10.35 10.00 18.32
CA ARG A 36 -9.78 8.90 19.10
C ARG A 36 -9.69 7.66 18.22
N VAL A 37 -8.56 6.96 18.29
CA VAL A 37 -8.34 5.76 17.48
C VAL A 37 -7.90 4.60 18.35
N CYS A 38 -8.56 3.44 18.14
CA CYS A 38 -8.16 2.16 18.68
C CYS A 38 -7.89 1.19 17.51
N VAL A 39 -6.63 0.77 17.35
CA VAL A 39 -6.28 -0.28 16.41
C VAL A 39 -6.45 -1.63 17.09
N VAL A 40 -7.29 -2.49 16.53
CA VAL A 40 -7.52 -3.86 16.98
C VAL A 40 -6.80 -4.80 16.02
N THR A 41 -5.83 -5.57 16.53
CA THR A 41 -4.97 -6.41 15.71
C THR A 41 -4.74 -7.78 16.32
N SER A 42 -4.05 -8.67 15.64
CA SER A 42 -3.72 -10.01 16.13
C SER A 42 -2.56 -9.97 17.12
N ALA A 43 -2.62 -10.79 18.16
CA ALA A 43 -1.54 -10.96 19.13
C ALA A 43 -0.25 -11.40 18.45
N ARG A 44 0.85 -10.86 18.94
CA ARG A 44 2.21 -11.15 18.47
C ARG A 44 3.13 -11.37 19.65
N GLU A 45 4.03 -12.33 19.54
CA GLU A 45 5.04 -12.59 20.56
C GLU A 45 5.90 -11.36 20.82
N GLY A 46 6.13 -11.04 22.08
CA GLY A 46 6.92 -9.88 22.52
C GLY A 46 6.20 -8.53 22.47
N ALA A 47 4.96 -8.45 21.96
CA ALA A 47 4.18 -7.23 21.95
C ALA A 47 3.14 -7.22 23.09
N PRO A 48 2.91 -6.08 23.78
CA PRO A 48 1.90 -5.99 24.83
C PRO A 48 0.50 -6.19 24.27
N GLU A 49 -0.39 -6.77 25.07
CA GLU A 49 -1.78 -7.00 24.67
C GLU A 49 -2.55 -5.70 24.47
N VAL A 50 -2.34 -4.73 25.35
CA VAL A 50 -2.90 -3.39 25.25
C VAL A 50 -1.81 -2.37 25.50
N GLU A 51 -1.72 -1.39 24.61
CA GLU A 51 -0.79 -0.27 24.75
C GLU A 51 -1.41 1.03 24.20
N THR A 52 -0.83 2.15 24.59
CA THR A 52 -1.10 3.45 23.95
C THR A 52 0.22 3.94 23.37
N GLN A 53 0.26 4.20 22.09
CA GLN A 53 1.43 4.69 21.38
C GLN A 53 1.69 6.18 21.71
N ALA A 54 2.89 6.66 21.39
CA ALA A 54 3.29 8.04 21.70
C ALA A 54 2.40 9.11 21.02
N ASP A 55 1.81 8.78 19.89
CA ASP A 55 0.86 9.61 19.15
C ASP A 55 -0.58 9.57 19.68
N GLY A 56 -0.84 8.77 20.72
CA GLY A 56 -2.16 8.62 21.34
C GLY A 56 -3.01 7.50 20.77
N VAL A 57 -2.56 6.79 19.75
CA VAL A 57 -3.26 5.62 19.21
C VAL A 57 -3.24 4.49 20.23
N ARG A 58 -4.42 4.00 20.60
CA ARG A 58 -4.56 2.79 21.43
C ARG A 58 -4.48 1.56 20.57
N VAL A 59 -3.74 0.55 21.01
CA VAL A 59 -3.62 -0.75 20.32
C VAL A 59 -4.12 -1.86 21.23
N VAL A 60 -5.01 -2.70 20.71
CA VAL A 60 -5.55 -3.90 21.39
C VAL A 60 -5.22 -5.12 20.53
N ARG A 61 -4.52 -6.09 21.10
CA ARG A 61 -4.12 -7.32 20.38
C ARG A 61 -4.98 -8.49 20.82
N LEU A 62 -5.82 -8.98 19.90
CA LEU A 62 -6.71 -10.11 20.13
C LEU A 62 -5.95 -11.45 20.07
N PRO A 63 -6.33 -12.45 20.89
CA PRO A 63 -5.72 -13.77 20.87
C PRO A 63 -5.68 -14.38 19.47
N SER A 64 -4.52 -14.83 19.03
CA SER A 64 -4.32 -15.42 17.70
C SER A 64 -3.20 -16.46 17.68
N VAL A 65 -3.19 -17.30 16.64
CA VAL A 65 -2.09 -18.19 16.30
C VAL A 65 -1.44 -17.69 15.03
N GLN A 66 -0.14 -17.46 15.07
CA GLN A 66 0.61 -17.00 13.91
C GLN A 66 0.99 -18.18 13.01
N LEU A 67 0.47 -18.23 11.78
CA LEU A 67 0.84 -19.23 10.78
C LEU A 67 1.70 -18.59 9.68
N MET A 68 2.40 -19.42 8.93
CA MET A 68 3.24 -19.01 7.77
C MET A 68 4.22 -17.88 8.09
N GLY A 69 4.91 -17.98 9.25
CA GLY A 69 5.86 -16.94 9.67
C GLY A 69 5.17 -15.61 10.02
N GLY A 70 3.94 -15.67 10.48
CA GLY A 70 3.16 -14.50 10.89
C GLY A 70 2.36 -13.83 9.76
N ARG A 71 2.40 -14.35 8.55
CA ARG A 71 1.64 -13.80 7.41
C ARG A 71 0.13 -14.10 7.47
N LEU A 72 -0.26 -15.15 8.17
CA LEU A 72 -1.64 -15.57 8.33
C LEU A 72 -1.97 -15.76 9.81
N PRO A 73 -2.37 -14.70 10.53
CA PRO A 73 -2.86 -14.83 11.89
C PRO A 73 -4.27 -15.46 11.90
N LEU A 74 -4.44 -16.53 12.66
CA LEU A 74 -5.75 -17.14 12.92
C LEU A 74 -6.29 -16.67 14.26
N SER A 75 -7.48 -16.06 14.26
CA SER A 75 -8.15 -15.60 15.46
C SER A 75 -8.50 -16.78 16.40
N ARG A 76 -8.25 -16.61 17.68
CA ARG A 76 -8.69 -17.52 18.74
C ARG A 76 -9.90 -16.91 19.44
N HIS A 77 -11.07 -17.49 19.19
CA HIS A 77 -12.30 -17.05 19.83
C HIS A 77 -12.45 -17.66 21.22
N GLY A 78 -12.92 -16.87 22.20
CA GLY A 78 -13.14 -17.31 23.56
C GLY A 78 -13.39 -16.18 24.55
N ALA A 79 -13.52 -16.52 25.83
CA ALA A 79 -13.84 -15.54 26.89
C ALA A 79 -12.84 -14.38 26.97
N HIS A 80 -11.56 -14.65 26.70
CA HIS A 80 -10.53 -13.61 26.73
C HIS A 80 -10.71 -12.59 25.58
N GLU A 81 -10.93 -13.05 24.34
CA GLU A 81 -11.27 -12.17 23.21
C GLU A 81 -12.52 -11.33 23.52
N GLN A 82 -13.58 -11.97 24.07
CA GLN A 82 -14.81 -11.28 24.45
C GLN A 82 -14.57 -10.19 25.51
N SER A 83 -13.71 -10.45 26.48
CA SER A 83 -13.33 -9.46 27.49
C SER A 83 -12.67 -8.22 26.85
N LEU A 84 -11.75 -8.42 25.91
CA LEU A 84 -11.08 -7.32 25.19
C LEU A 84 -12.06 -6.53 24.31
N LEU A 85 -12.98 -7.22 23.61
CA LEU A 85 -14.02 -6.57 22.80
C LEU A 85 -15.03 -5.81 23.68
N SER A 86 -15.38 -6.34 24.86
CA SER A 86 -16.23 -5.62 25.81
C SER A 86 -15.55 -4.35 26.34
N ALA A 87 -14.23 -4.39 26.59
CA ALA A 87 -13.47 -3.21 26.94
C ALA A 87 -13.41 -2.17 25.79
N LEU A 88 -13.40 -2.62 24.54
CA LEU A 88 -13.48 -1.78 23.35
C LEU A 88 -14.82 -1.03 23.28
N SER A 89 -15.95 -1.71 23.59
CA SER A 89 -17.28 -1.08 23.67
C SER A 89 -17.31 0.09 24.67
N GLY A 90 -16.61 -0.06 25.80
CA GLY A 90 -16.49 1.00 26.82
C GLY A 90 -15.75 2.26 26.37
N LEU A 91 -15.05 2.23 25.22
CA LEU A 91 -14.35 3.42 24.66
C LEU A 91 -15.31 4.36 23.93
N GLY A 92 -16.58 4.00 23.73
CA GLY A 92 -17.55 4.78 22.97
C GLY A 92 -17.17 4.82 21.48
N VAL A 93 -16.82 3.67 20.91
CA VAL A 93 -16.56 3.53 19.48
C VAL A 93 -17.82 3.84 18.70
N ASP A 94 -17.70 4.66 17.68
CA ASP A 94 -18.80 5.06 16.81
C ASP A 94 -18.58 4.71 15.31
N ARG A 95 -17.39 4.21 14.96
CA ARG A 95 -17.02 3.85 13.58
C ARG A 95 -16.07 2.67 13.52
N ILE A 96 -16.34 1.74 12.61
CA ILE A 96 -15.52 0.55 12.40
C ILE A 96 -14.91 0.58 11.01
N LEU A 97 -13.57 0.65 10.94
CA LEU A 97 -12.80 0.39 9.72
C LEU A 97 -12.21 -1.01 9.81
N VAL A 98 -12.38 -1.79 8.76
CA VAL A 98 -11.77 -3.12 8.63
C VAL A 98 -10.80 -3.09 7.46
N ASN A 99 -9.51 -3.34 7.73
CA ASN A 99 -8.48 -3.44 6.69
C ASN A 99 -8.36 -4.87 6.19
N THR A 100 -8.57 -5.02 4.90
CA THR A 100 -8.48 -6.29 4.16
C THR A 100 -9.60 -7.28 4.50
N ARG A 101 -10.32 -7.74 3.48
CA ARG A 101 -11.25 -8.88 3.56
C ARG A 101 -10.47 -10.18 3.81
N PHE A 102 -11.09 -11.30 4.06
CA PHE A 102 -10.56 -12.65 4.21
C PHE A 102 -9.75 -13.00 5.48
N TYR A 103 -9.52 -12.10 6.41
CA TYR A 103 -8.95 -12.46 7.71
C TYR A 103 -10.01 -12.73 8.77
N GLY A 104 -9.69 -13.59 9.75
CA GLY A 104 -10.59 -13.85 10.87
C GLY A 104 -10.94 -12.59 11.67
N ILE A 105 -9.95 -11.72 11.88
CA ILE A 105 -10.13 -10.46 12.60
C ILE A 105 -11.07 -9.49 11.85
N SER A 106 -11.11 -9.54 10.51
CA SER A 106 -12.04 -8.76 9.70
C SER A 106 -13.48 -9.14 10.03
N VAL A 107 -13.74 -10.45 10.10
CA VAL A 107 -15.04 -10.97 10.53
C VAL A 107 -15.36 -10.56 11.98
N THR A 108 -14.36 -10.56 12.88
CA THR A 108 -14.55 -10.10 14.27
C THR A 108 -14.97 -8.64 14.30
N GLY A 109 -14.30 -7.76 13.54
CA GLY A 109 -14.64 -6.33 13.44
C GLY A 109 -16.04 -6.07 12.89
N LEU A 110 -16.43 -6.79 11.83
CA LEU A 110 -17.77 -6.66 11.24
C LEU A 110 -18.86 -7.19 12.14
N ARG A 111 -18.60 -8.28 12.89
CA ARG A 111 -19.56 -8.77 13.91
C ARG A 111 -19.73 -7.77 15.03
N PHE A 112 -18.62 -7.23 15.54
CA PHE A 112 -18.65 -6.18 16.55
C PHE A 112 -19.49 -4.98 16.08
N ALA A 113 -19.29 -4.53 14.85
CA ALA A 113 -20.07 -3.45 14.25
C ALA A 113 -21.57 -3.77 14.25
N ARG A 114 -21.95 -4.97 13.78
CA ARG A 114 -23.34 -5.40 13.71
C ARG A 114 -23.99 -5.55 15.10
N GLU A 115 -23.27 -6.10 16.08
CA GLU A 115 -23.76 -6.31 17.45
C GLU A 115 -24.00 -4.98 18.18
N HIS A 116 -23.29 -3.92 17.79
CA HIS A 116 -23.39 -2.59 18.39
C HIS A 116 -24.08 -1.55 17.50
N ASP A 117 -24.66 -1.98 16.37
CA ASP A 117 -25.33 -1.11 15.39
C ASP A 117 -24.45 0.07 14.90
N LEU A 118 -23.15 -0.24 14.63
CA LEU A 118 -22.16 0.72 14.20
C LEU A 118 -21.94 0.67 12.68
N PRO A 119 -21.72 1.82 12.01
CA PRO A 119 -21.33 1.83 10.61
C PRO A 119 -19.96 1.18 10.42
N ALA A 120 -19.87 0.27 9.45
CA ALA A 120 -18.64 -0.46 9.14
C ALA A 120 -18.23 -0.26 7.68
N VAL A 121 -16.99 0.16 7.49
CA VAL A 121 -16.32 0.22 6.19
C VAL A 121 -15.25 -0.85 6.13
N LEU A 122 -15.27 -1.67 5.08
CA LEU A 122 -14.22 -2.63 4.77
C LEU A 122 -13.40 -2.12 3.59
N LEU A 123 -12.14 -1.81 3.84
CA LEU A 123 -11.18 -1.36 2.85
C LEU A 123 -10.37 -2.54 2.31
N ASP A 124 -10.51 -2.85 1.02
CA ASP A 124 -9.72 -3.88 0.36
C ASP A 124 -8.42 -3.30 -0.20
N HIS A 125 -7.31 -3.96 0.16
CA HIS A 125 -5.95 -3.59 -0.25
C HIS A 125 -5.43 -4.43 -1.41
N GLY A 126 -6.26 -5.33 -1.97
CA GLY A 126 -5.89 -6.22 -3.05
C GLY A 126 -6.45 -5.80 -4.41
N SER A 127 -5.81 -6.25 -5.49
CA SER A 127 -6.29 -6.11 -6.87
C SER A 127 -6.10 -7.39 -7.67
N ALA A 128 -5.85 -8.51 -7.01
CA ALA A 128 -5.65 -9.83 -7.60
C ALA A 128 -5.93 -10.94 -6.57
N TRP A 129 -6.14 -12.15 -7.07
CA TRP A 129 -6.30 -13.35 -6.24
C TRP A 129 -5.06 -13.63 -5.38
N LEU A 130 -5.28 -14.16 -4.19
CA LEU A 130 -4.22 -14.81 -3.42
C LEU A 130 -3.67 -15.98 -4.22
N THR A 131 -2.36 -16.03 -4.41
CA THR A 131 -1.69 -17.11 -5.14
C THR A 131 -0.44 -17.57 -4.42
N PHE A 132 -0.19 -18.87 -4.47
CA PHE A 132 1.07 -19.49 -4.03
C PHE A 132 2.11 -19.58 -5.16
N GLY A 133 1.78 -19.04 -6.35
CA GLY A 133 2.69 -18.94 -7.49
C GLY A 133 2.96 -20.25 -8.25
N ARG A 134 2.24 -21.32 -7.90
CA ARG A 134 2.42 -22.65 -8.52
C ARG A 134 1.26 -23.08 -9.42
N GLY A 135 0.13 -22.35 -9.37
CA GLY A 135 -1.11 -22.79 -10.02
C GLY A 135 -1.68 -24.07 -9.40
N GLY A 136 -2.79 -24.54 -9.94
CA GLY A 136 -3.37 -25.82 -9.56
C GLY A 136 -4.26 -25.80 -8.31
N ALA A 137 -4.35 -26.95 -7.61
CA ALA A 137 -5.33 -27.20 -6.56
C ALA A 137 -5.19 -26.24 -5.34
N LEU A 138 -3.97 -25.84 -5.01
CA LEU A 138 -3.72 -24.92 -3.88
C LEU A 138 -4.25 -23.52 -4.16
N ASP A 139 -4.03 -23.00 -5.36
CA ASP A 139 -4.55 -21.68 -5.74
C ASP A 139 -6.08 -21.73 -5.86
N ALA A 140 -6.66 -22.81 -6.41
CA ALA A 140 -8.11 -23.01 -6.45
C ALA A 140 -8.73 -23.07 -5.05
N ALA A 141 -8.07 -23.74 -4.11
CA ALA A 141 -8.51 -23.76 -2.70
C ALA A 141 -8.44 -22.38 -2.04
N ALA A 142 -7.36 -21.62 -2.29
CA ALA A 142 -7.22 -20.25 -1.81
C ALA A 142 -8.33 -19.33 -2.37
N HIS A 143 -8.60 -19.40 -3.67
CA HIS A 143 -9.68 -18.62 -4.30
C HIS A 143 -11.06 -19.00 -3.76
N SER A 144 -11.31 -20.29 -3.51
CA SER A 144 -12.58 -20.74 -2.91
C SER A 144 -12.74 -20.24 -1.47
N TRP A 145 -11.65 -20.27 -0.70
CA TRP A 145 -11.64 -19.73 0.66
C TRP A 145 -11.85 -18.21 0.67
N GLU A 146 -11.16 -17.48 -0.20
CA GLU A 146 -11.29 -16.04 -0.35
C GLU A 146 -12.73 -15.63 -0.71
N ARG A 147 -13.38 -16.34 -1.65
CA ARG A 147 -14.80 -16.12 -1.97
C ARG A 147 -15.73 -16.36 -0.79
N ARG A 148 -15.51 -17.43 -0.01
CA ARG A 148 -16.34 -17.74 1.15
C ARG A 148 -16.18 -16.69 2.25
N MET A 149 -14.96 -16.25 2.52
CA MET A 149 -14.71 -15.21 3.52
C MET A 149 -15.33 -13.87 3.08
N THR A 150 -15.16 -13.48 1.82
CA THR A 150 -15.77 -12.26 1.28
C THR A 150 -17.31 -12.32 1.32
N ALA A 151 -17.92 -13.45 0.96
CA ALA A 151 -19.37 -13.62 1.07
C ALA A 151 -19.86 -13.49 2.51
N ARG A 152 -19.06 -13.93 3.50
CA ARG A 152 -19.35 -13.72 4.91
C ARG A 152 -19.29 -12.25 5.30
N ASP A 153 -18.27 -11.52 4.84
CA ASP A 153 -18.14 -10.08 5.09
C ASP A 153 -19.34 -9.31 4.51
N VAL A 154 -19.76 -9.66 3.29
CA VAL A 154 -20.99 -9.12 2.68
C VAL A 154 -22.23 -9.40 3.55
N SER A 155 -22.37 -10.62 4.06
CA SER A 155 -23.52 -11.01 4.93
C SER A 155 -23.54 -10.28 6.27
N LEU A 156 -22.42 -9.68 6.68
CA LEU A 156 -22.30 -8.88 7.89
C LEU A 156 -22.63 -7.41 7.68
N GLY A 157 -22.97 -7.00 6.44
CA GLY A 157 -23.44 -5.66 6.15
C GLY A 157 -22.33 -4.59 5.96
N ALA A 158 -21.11 -5.01 5.63
CA ALA A 158 -20.01 -4.08 5.38
C ALA A 158 -20.26 -3.19 4.17
N THR A 159 -19.93 -1.91 4.25
CA THR A 159 -19.74 -1.02 3.11
C THR A 159 -18.32 -1.20 2.59
N PHE A 160 -18.18 -1.62 1.33
CA PHE A 160 -16.88 -1.91 0.74
C PHE A 160 -16.27 -0.69 0.06
N ALA A 161 -14.96 -0.53 0.22
CA ALA A 161 -14.14 0.45 -0.50
C ALA A 161 -12.86 -0.22 -1.00
N GLY A 162 -12.28 0.27 -2.09
CA GLY A 162 -10.96 -0.12 -2.57
C GLY A 162 -9.88 0.88 -2.15
N ILE A 163 -8.64 0.40 -1.99
CA ILE A 163 -7.47 1.27 -1.79
C ILE A 163 -7.11 2.06 -3.05
N SER A 164 -7.61 1.65 -4.21
CA SER A 164 -7.49 2.29 -5.52
C SER A 164 -8.74 2.00 -6.35
N GLU A 165 -8.94 2.73 -7.45
CA GLU A 165 -10.03 2.44 -8.40
C GLU A 165 -9.97 0.99 -8.91
N LYS A 166 -8.76 0.47 -9.17
CA LYS A 166 -8.57 -0.93 -9.57
C LYS A 166 -8.93 -1.92 -8.47
N SER A 167 -8.61 -1.60 -7.23
CA SER A 167 -9.02 -2.41 -6.08
C SER A 167 -10.55 -2.38 -5.90
N ALA A 168 -11.18 -1.22 -6.06
CA ALA A 168 -12.63 -1.10 -6.03
C ALA A 168 -13.29 -1.90 -7.18
N ALA A 169 -12.77 -1.79 -8.40
CA ALA A 169 -13.23 -2.56 -9.55
C ALA A 169 -13.03 -4.07 -9.37
N TRP A 170 -11.92 -4.48 -8.73
CA TRP A 170 -11.61 -5.88 -8.41
C TRP A 170 -12.69 -6.54 -7.54
N LEU A 171 -13.33 -5.78 -6.65
CA LEU A 171 -14.40 -6.28 -5.79
C LEU A 171 -15.61 -6.80 -6.58
N SER A 172 -15.79 -6.39 -7.84
CA SER A 172 -16.83 -6.92 -8.74
C SER A 172 -16.70 -8.42 -8.98
N THR A 173 -15.48 -8.97 -8.90
CA THR A 173 -15.19 -10.41 -8.98
C THR A 173 -15.90 -11.22 -7.88
N PHE A 174 -16.28 -10.55 -6.79
CA PHE A 174 -17.01 -11.13 -5.65
C PHE A 174 -18.48 -10.70 -5.63
N GLY A 175 -18.97 -10.08 -6.71
CA GLY A 175 -20.35 -9.56 -6.80
C GLY A 175 -20.56 -8.26 -6.01
N ILE A 176 -19.50 -7.56 -5.63
CA ILE A 176 -19.56 -6.32 -4.87
C ILE A 176 -19.38 -5.14 -5.85
N ALA A 177 -20.41 -4.30 -5.99
CA ALA A 177 -20.32 -3.08 -6.75
C ALA A 177 -20.03 -1.91 -5.81
N THR A 178 -18.89 -1.27 -5.98
CA THR A 178 -18.52 -0.06 -5.23
C THR A 178 -17.70 0.89 -6.09
N SER A 179 -17.89 2.18 -5.89
CA SER A 179 -17.04 3.26 -6.42
C SER A 179 -16.29 4.00 -5.31
N LEU A 180 -16.39 3.49 -4.07
CA LEU A 180 -15.70 4.10 -2.95
C LEU A 180 -14.22 3.75 -3.00
N VAL A 181 -13.39 4.77 -3.01
CA VAL A 181 -11.92 4.66 -2.96
C VAL A 181 -11.43 5.43 -1.75
N ILE A 182 -10.61 4.77 -0.93
CA ILE A 182 -9.87 5.37 0.19
C ILE A 182 -8.39 5.20 -0.15
N PRO A 183 -7.78 6.14 -0.86
CA PRO A 183 -6.45 5.96 -1.45
C PRO A 183 -5.37 5.93 -0.39
N ASN A 184 -4.25 5.29 -0.70
CA ASN A 184 -3.04 5.45 0.07
C ASN A 184 -2.47 6.86 -0.10
N ALA A 185 -1.61 7.28 0.81
CA ALA A 185 -1.10 8.64 0.86
C ALA A 185 0.35 8.69 1.32
N ILE A 186 0.94 9.87 1.21
CA ILE A 186 2.27 10.19 1.74
C ILE A 186 2.26 11.56 2.41
N ASP A 187 3.05 11.73 3.47
CA ASP A 187 3.52 13.04 3.90
C ASP A 187 4.75 13.43 3.06
N ALA A 188 4.49 14.01 1.90
CA ALA A 188 5.52 14.35 0.93
C ALA A 188 6.53 15.37 1.47
N VAL A 189 6.09 16.29 2.33
CA VAL A 189 6.95 17.31 2.94
C VAL A 189 7.93 16.68 3.91
N SER A 190 7.44 15.87 4.84
CA SER A 190 8.29 15.15 5.80
C SER A 190 9.22 14.17 5.09
N PHE A 191 8.72 13.43 4.08
CA PHE A 191 9.54 12.51 3.31
C PHE A 191 10.75 13.17 2.64
N ARG A 192 10.56 14.33 2.04
CA ARG A 192 11.67 15.11 1.45
C ARG A 192 12.62 15.66 2.52
N LYS A 193 12.07 16.20 3.63
CA LYS A 193 12.83 16.81 4.71
C LYS A 193 13.73 15.81 5.45
N GLU A 194 13.28 14.57 5.58
CA GLU A 194 13.98 13.50 6.30
C GLU A 194 15.02 12.78 5.43
N SER A 195 15.23 13.22 4.18
CA SER A 195 16.26 12.66 3.30
C SER A 195 17.63 12.65 3.99
N SER A 196 18.32 11.51 3.94
CA SER A 196 19.65 11.35 4.55
C SER A 196 20.74 12.17 3.87
N GLY A 197 20.50 12.61 2.64
CA GLY A 197 21.51 13.26 1.82
C GLY A 197 22.59 12.30 1.28
N ARG A 198 22.41 10.97 1.39
CA ARG A 198 23.31 9.97 0.81
C ARG A 198 23.42 10.17 -0.69
N ASP A 199 24.65 10.24 -1.19
CA ASP A 199 24.92 10.49 -2.61
C ASP A 199 25.20 9.17 -3.35
N PHE A 200 24.13 8.59 -3.92
CA PHE A 200 24.21 7.35 -4.69
C PHE A 200 25.01 7.51 -5.98
N ARG A 201 25.03 8.70 -6.57
CA ARG A 201 25.81 8.95 -7.79
C ARG A 201 27.31 8.88 -7.50
N THR A 202 27.77 9.54 -6.46
CA THR A 202 29.17 9.47 -6.03
C THR A 202 29.55 8.08 -5.56
N GLU A 203 28.69 7.41 -4.75
CA GLU A 203 28.97 6.09 -4.18
C GLU A 203 29.16 5.02 -5.26
N PHE A 204 28.36 5.07 -6.33
CA PHE A 204 28.42 4.09 -7.42
C PHE A 204 29.11 4.60 -8.69
N GLY A 205 29.77 5.75 -8.64
CA GLY A 205 30.49 6.32 -9.78
C GLY A 205 29.57 6.65 -10.98
N ILE A 206 28.34 7.03 -10.73
CA ILE A 206 27.36 7.35 -11.79
C ILE A 206 27.59 8.77 -12.27
N SER A 207 28.13 8.92 -13.49
CA SER A 207 28.38 10.22 -14.09
C SER A 207 27.10 11.06 -14.23
N GLY A 208 27.24 12.38 -14.12
CA GLY A 208 26.11 13.33 -14.17
C GLY A 208 25.35 13.35 -15.48
N ASP A 209 25.96 12.90 -16.57
CA ASP A 209 25.33 12.77 -17.90
C ASP A 209 24.48 11.50 -18.07
N LYS A 210 24.61 10.53 -17.15
CA LYS A 210 23.81 9.31 -17.17
C LYS A 210 22.46 9.50 -16.48
N ALA A 211 21.41 8.95 -17.08
CA ALA A 211 20.08 8.92 -16.46
C ALA A 211 20.01 7.81 -15.39
N LEU A 212 19.68 8.21 -14.15
CA LEU A 212 19.47 7.27 -13.04
C LEU A 212 18.01 6.78 -13.06
N VAL A 213 17.84 5.48 -13.28
CA VAL A 213 16.55 4.78 -13.22
C VAL A 213 16.41 4.12 -11.85
N ALA A 214 15.50 4.60 -11.02
CA ALA A 214 15.26 4.02 -9.70
C ALA A 214 14.19 2.92 -9.74
N PHE A 215 14.43 1.84 -9.00
CA PHE A 215 13.47 0.81 -8.68
C PHE A 215 13.39 0.67 -7.16
N VAL A 216 12.18 0.62 -6.63
CA VAL A 216 11.94 0.41 -5.20
C VAL A 216 10.88 -0.67 -5.02
N GLY A 217 11.27 -1.78 -4.41
CA GLY A 217 10.35 -2.88 -4.16
C GLY A 217 11.03 -4.20 -3.84
N ARG A 218 10.23 -5.19 -3.44
CA ARG A 218 10.75 -6.53 -3.20
C ARG A 218 11.37 -7.11 -4.48
N LEU A 219 12.51 -7.76 -4.36
CA LEU A 219 13.13 -8.49 -5.47
C LEU A 219 12.43 -9.84 -5.66
N ALA A 220 11.24 -9.78 -6.24
CA ALA A 220 10.33 -10.91 -6.44
C ALA A 220 9.71 -10.88 -7.85
N PRO A 221 9.29 -12.03 -8.41
CA PRO A 221 8.83 -12.12 -9.80
C PRO A 221 7.64 -11.21 -10.14
N GLU A 222 6.76 -10.97 -9.16
CA GLU A 222 5.61 -10.09 -9.33
C GLU A 222 6.02 -8.63 -9.54
N LYS A 223 7.14 -8.18 -8.95
CA LYS A 223 7.67 -6.81 -9.07
C LYS A 223 8.49 -6.57 -10.33
N GLY A 224 8.97 -7.63 -10.98
CA GLY A 224 9.66 -7.60 -12.26
C GLY A 224 11.04 -6.93 -12.28
N PRO A 225 11.91 -7.07 -11.25
CA PRO A 225 13.24 -6.47 -11.30
C PRO A 225 14.09 -6.96 -12.48
N GLU A 226 13.90 -8.24 -12.89
CA GLU A 226 14.57 -8.83 -14.07
C GLU A 226 14.22 -8.08 -15.35
N ARG A 227 12.94 -7.71 -15.50
CA ARG A 227 12.45 -6.96 -16.67
C ARG A 227 13.04 -5.56 -16.74
N LEU A 228 13.23 -4.91 -15.59
CA LEU A 228 13.94 -3.64 -15.54
C LEU A 228 15.41 -3.80 -15.95
N LEU A 229 16.11 -4.82 -15.46
CA LEU A 229 17.49 -5.06 -15.86
C LEU A 229 17.63 -5.31 -17.35
N ASP A 230 16.69 -6.06 -17.95
CA ASP A 230 16.67 -6.28 -19.40
C ASP A 230 16.36 -4.96 -20.17
N ALA A 231 15.43 -4.15 -19.68
CA ALA A 231 15.15 -2.82 -20.25
C ALA A 231 16.38 -1.89 -20.19
N VAL A 232 17.14 -1.92 -19.09
CA VAL A 232 18.34 -1.09 -18.94
C VAL A 232 19.50 -1.57 -19.83
N ARG A 233 19.60 -2.87 -20.09
CA ARG A 233 20.53 -3.39 -21.12
C ARG A 233 20.18 -2.85 -22.51
N GLU A 234 18.91 -2.82 -22.87
CA GLU A 234 18.43 -2.26 -24.15
C GLU A 234 18.64 -0.75 -24.26
N LEU A 235 18.50 -0.03 -23.13
CA LEU A 235 18.73 1.42 -23.07
C LEU A 235 20.21 1.80 -23.28
N GLY A 236 21.15 0.93 -22.88
CA GLY A 236 22.59 1.12 -23.08
C GLY A 236 23.26 1.99 -22.04
N GLU A 237 24.49 2.44 -22.34
CA GLU A 237 25.42 3.06 -21.37
C GLU A 237 24.98 4.43 -20.82
N GLY A 238 24.07 5.12 -21.51
CA GLY A 238 23.51 6.40 -21.04
C GLY A 238 22.59 6.28 -19.83
N TYR A 239 22.26 5.05 -19.40
CA TYR A 239 21.31 4.79 -18.33
C TYR A 239 21.93 3.89 -17.27
N VAL A 240 21.60 4.16 -16.01
CA VAL A 240 22.05 3.36 -14.87
C VAL A 240 20.87 3.04 -13.98
N ALA A 241 20.64 1.76 -13.68
CA ALA A 241 19.60 1.34 -12.75
C ALA A 241 20.13 1.20 -11.32
N VAL A 242 19.40 1.73 -10.34
CA VAL A 242 19.63 1.49 -8.92
C VAL A 242 18.37 0.84 -8.34
N LEU A 243 18.51 -0.43 -7.91
CA LEU A 243 17.42 -1.25 -7.39
C LEU A 243 17.52 -1.35 -5.87
N ALA A 244 16.55 -0.73 -5.18
CA ALA A 244 16.40 -0.80 -3.74
C ALA A 244 15.38 -1.87 -3.35
N GLY A 245 15.77 -2.77 -2.46
CA GLY A 245 14.96 -3.85 -1.91
C GLY A 245 15.69 -5.17 -1.78
N GLU A 246 15.03 -6.11 -1.15
CA GLU A 246 15.49 -7.48 -0.95
C GLU A 246 14.43 -8.48 -1.42
N GLY A 247 14.84 -9.73 -1.65
CA GLY A 247 13.90 -10.78 -2.03
C GLY A 247 14.53 -12.03 -2.61
N ALA A 248 13.67 -12.99 -2.91
CA ALA A 248 14.09 -14.32 -3.36
C ALA A 248 14.88 -14.31 -4.69
N LEU A 249 14.69 -13.29 -5.51
CA LEU A 249 15.40 -13.17 -6.79
C LEU A 249 16.82 -12.60 -6.67
N ARG A 250 17.22 -12.03 -5.51
CA ARG A 250 18.53 -11.38 -5.36
C ARG A 250 19.69 -12.23 -5.87
N PRO A 251 19.85 -13.51 -5.49
CA PRO A 251 21.00 -14.33 -5.94
C PRO A 251 21.02 -14.54 -7.47
N GLN A 252 19.86 -14.58 -8.10
CA GLN A 252 19.74 -14.72 -9.55
C GLN A 252 20.07 -13.41 -10.27
N LEU A 253 19.60 -12.28 -9.74
CA LEU A 253 19.88 -10.95 -10.26
C LEU A 253 21.37 -10.60 -10.17
N GLU A 254 22.04 -10.92 -9.06
CA GLU A 254 23.48 -10.71 -8.89
C GLU A 254 24.32 -11.46 -9.93
N LYS A 255 23.92 -12.70 -10.30
CA LYS A 255 24.61 -13.48 -11.34
C LYS A 255 24.48 -12.89 -12.74
N ASN A 256 23.42 -12.17 -13.00
CA ASN A 256 23.07 -11.64 -14.32
C ASN A 256 23.02 -10.11 -14.33
N LEU A 257 23.66 -9.46 -13.34
CA LEU A 257 23.62 -8.01 -13.19
C LEU A 257 24.39 -7.32 -14.33
N PRO A 258 23.76 -6.42 -15.10
CA PRO A 258 24.46 -5.64 -16.13
C PRO A 258 25.41 -4.64 -15.46
N ALA A 259 26.48 -4.24 -16.18
CA ALA A 259 27.49 -3.31 -15.69
C ALA A 259 26.92 -1.94 -15.32
N ASN A 260 25.76 -1.56 -15.87
CA ASN A 260 25.04 -0.33 -15.61
C ASN A 260 23.86 -0.51 -14.63
N ALA A 261 23.95 -1.46 -13.69
CA ALA A 261 22.93 -1.65 -12.65
C ALA A 261 23.56 -1.99 -11.31
N TYR A 262 22.89 -1.57 -10.22
CA TYR A 262 23.30 -1.77 -8.84
C TYR A 262 22.15 -2.29 -7.99
N LEU A 263 22.41 -3.29 -7.14
CA LEU A 263 21.48 -3.81 -6.13
C LEU A 263 21.92 -3.27 -4.77
N VAL A 264 21.21 -2.30 -4.21
CA VAL A 264 21.61 -1.59 -3.00
C VAL A 264 21.00 -2.15 -1.69
N GLY A 265 20.20 -3.23 -1.82
CA GLY A 265 19.54 -3.85 -0.65
C GLY A 265 18.38 -3.04 -0.12
N ASN A 266 17.93 -3.37 1.09
CA ASN A 266 16.91 -2.56 1.76
C ASN A 266 17.49 -1.21 2.18
N LEU A 267 16.81 -0.16 1.84
CA LEU A 267 17.14 1.19 2.29
C LEU A 267 16.27 1.60 3.48
N SER A 268 16.82 2.43 4.36
CA SER A 268 16.03 3.19 5.32
C SER A 268 15.14 4.20 4.60
N HIS A 269 14.07 4.65 5.23
CA HIS A 269 13.18 5.66 4.63
C HIS A 269 13.93 6.96 4.26
N PRO A 270 14.86 7.49 5.09
CA PRO A 270 15.71 8.62 4.70
C PRO A 270 16.63 8.31 3.50
N ASP A 271 17.23 7.11 3.42
CA ASP A 271 18.08 6.74 2.27
C ASP A 271 17.27 6.51 1.00
N LEU A 272 16.04 5.98 1.13
CA LEU A 272 15.11 5.86 0.02
C LEU A 272 14.75 7.24 -0.56
N SER A 273 14.47 8.20 0.31
CA SER A 273 14.23 9.59 -0.07
C SER A 273 15.45 10.17 -0.80
N ALA A 274 16.66 9.90 -0.30
CA ALA A 274 17.90 10.34 -0.94
C ALA A 274 18.11 9.71 -2.34
N LEU A 275 17.80 8.42 -2.53
CA LEU A 275 17.84 7.77 -3.83
C LEU A 275 16.88 8.44 -4.82
N LEU A 276 15.64 8.64 -4.41
CA LEU A 276 14.60 9.21 -5.28
C LEU A 276 14.87 10.68 -5.61
N SER A 277 15.49 11.45 -4.72
CA SER A 277 15.89 12.83 -5.00
C SER A 277 16.92 12.97 -6.15
N GLN A 278 17.65 11.88 -6.45
CA GLN A 278 18.68 11.83 -7.48
C GLN A 278 18.22 11.10 -8.75
N ALA A 279 17.04 10.45 -8.69
CA ALA A 279 16.53 9.70 -9.81
C ALA A 279 16.01 10.62 -10.94
N ASN A 280 16.27 10.23 -12.18
CA ASN A 280 15.71 10.90 -13.35
C ASN A 280 14.35 10.29 -13.74
N VAL A 281 14.17 9.00 -13.45
CA VAL A 281 12.92 8.28 -13.69
C VAL A 281 12.80 7.12 -12.70
N PHE A 282 11.59 6.86 -12.25
CA PHE A 282 11.24 5.67 -11.48
C PHE A 282 10.60 4.64 -12.42
N CYS A 283 11.05 3.38 -12.36
CA CYS A 283 10.47 2.31 -13.18
C CYS A 283 10.18 1.07 -12.34
N LEU A 284 8.93 0.61 -12.39
CA LEU A 284 8.50 -0.59 -11.68
C LEU A 284 7.65 -1.50 -12.59
N PRO A 285 8.24 -2.51 -13.26
CA PRO A 285 7.53 -3.44 -14.14
C PRO A 285 6.72 -4.47 -13.35
N THR A 286 5.90 -4.03 -12.41
CA THR A 286 5.12 -4.90 -11.52
C THR A 286 3.89 -5.48 -12.25
N ARG A 287 3.45 -6.68 -11.84
CA ARG A 287 2.27 -7.34 -12.38
C ARG A 287 0.97 -6.91 -11.69
N SER A 288 1.05 -6.62 -10.41
CA SER A 288 -0.13 -6.32 -9.59
C SER A 288 0.29 -5.55 -8.36
N GLU A 289 -0.49 -4.55 -8.01
CA GLU A 289 -0.36 -3.72 -6.81
C GLU A 289 -1.75 -3.43 -6.24
N GLY A 290 -1.82 -3.23 -4.92
CA GLY A 290 -3.00 -2.62 -4.31
C GLY A 290 -3.05 -1.13 -4.61
N PHE A 291 -1.98 -0.40 -4.22
CA PHE A 291 -1.82 1.02 -4.52
C PHE A 291 -0.47 1.39 -5.13
N CYS A 292 0.61 0.72 -4.75
CA CYS A 292 1.99 1.06 -5.13
C CYS A 292 2.53 2.32 -4.44
N THR A 293 2.88 2.22 -3.16
CA THR A 293 3.40 3.35 -2.35
C THR A 293 4.66 3.99 -2.92
N SER A 294 5.52 3.21 -3.58
CA SER A 294 6.75 3.73 -4.18
C SER A 294 6.51 4.75 -5.30
N LEU A 295 5.31 4.77 -5.91
CA LEU A 295 4.92 5.84 -6.82
C LEU A 295 4.67 7.16 -6.10
N LEU A 296 4.07 7.11 -4.89
CA LEU A 296 3.90 8.30 -4.05
C LEU A 296 5.26 8.87 -3.64
N GLU A 297 6.18 7.99 -3.26
CA GLU A 297 7.54 8.35 -2.85
C GLU A 297 8.33 9.00 -4.00
N ALA A 298 8.24 8.43 -5.21
CA ALA A 298 8.82 9.00 -6.42
C ALA A 298 8.17 10.35 -6.78
N GLY A 299 6.84 10.40 -6.77
CA GLY A 299 6.08 11.61 -7.06
C GLY A 299 6.32 12.74 -6.05
N ALA A 300 6.58 12.42 -4.78
CA ALA A 300 6.95 13.40 -3.76
C ALA A 300 8.24 14.16 -4.13
N TRP A 301 9.15 13.57 -4.88
CA TRP A 301 10.33 14.22 -5.43
C TRP A 301 10.12 14.75 -6.87
N GLY A 302 8.92 14.60 -7.42
CA GLY A 302 8.63 15.00 -8.80
C GLY A 302 9.33 14.12 -9.83
N VAL A 303 9.65 12.88 -9.48
CA VAL A 303 10.29 11.91 -10.36
C VAL A 303 9.24 11.27 -11.25
N PRO A 304 9.34 11.38 -12.59
CA PRO A 304 8.40 10.73 -13.48
C PRO A 304 8.47 9.22 -13.37
N CYS A 305 7.34 8.56 -13.55
CA CYS A 305 7.24 7.12 -13.36
C CYS A 305 6.90 6.40 -14.66
N VAL A 306 7.46 5.19 -14.83
CA VAL A 306 7.11 4.24 -15.90
C VAL A 306 6.64 2.95 -15.24
N VAL A 307 5.36 2.66 -15.36
CA VAL A 307 4.73 1.50 -14.71
C VAL A 307 3.60 0.97 -15.58
N PRO A 308 3.27 -0.32 -15.51
CA PRO A 308 2.02 -0.84 -16.08
C PRO A 308 0.80 -0.24 -15.40
N ASP A 309 -0.36 -0.38 -16.01
CA ASP A 309 -1.63 0.07 -15.44
C ASP A 309 -2.06 -0.83 -14.26
N VAL A 310 -1.50 -0.60 -13.07
CA VAL A 310 -1.70 -1.39 -11.84
C VAL A 310 -2.00 -0.52 -10.63
N GLY A 311 -2.78 -1.05 -9.70
CA GLY A 311 -3.08 -0.42 -8.42
C GLY A 311 -3.44 1.06 -8.56
N GLY A 312 -2.81 1.91 -7.77
CA GLY A 312 -2.96 3.37 -7.76
C GLY A 312 -2.16 4.12 -8.82
N ALA A 313 -1.71 3.46 -9.92
CA ALA A 313 -0.90 4.12 -10.94
C ALA A 313 -1.61 5.33 -11.57
N ARG A 314 -2.91 5.21 -11.85
CA ARG A 314 -3.69 6.31 -12.43
C ARG A 314 -3.91 7.44 -11.42
N GLU A 315 -4.17 7.10 -10.17
CA GLU A 315 -4.39 8.08 -9.09
C GLU A 315 -3.13 8.94 -8.85
N VAL A 316 -1.95 8.36 -9.00
CA VAL A 316 -0.69 9.07 -8.82
C VAL A 316 -0.26 9.81 -10.08
N LEU A 317 -0.42 9.18 -11.25
CA LEU A 317 0.19 9.67 -12.49
C LEU A 317 -0.77 10.44 -13.39
N CYS A 318 -2.10 10.42 -13.15
CA CYS A 318 -3.05 11.13 -14.00
C CYS A 318 -3.75 12.26 -13.25
N GLN A 319 -3.80 13.44 -13.87
CA GLN A 319 -4.55 14.57 -13.38
C GLN A 319 -5.34 15.20 -14.55
N GLY A 320 -6.64 14.93 -14.61
CA GLY A 320 -7.45 15.32 -15.75
C GLY A 320 -6.97 14.64 -17.04
N HIS A 321 -6.51 15.42 -18.01
CA HIS A 321 -5.95 14.92 -19.28
C HIS A 321 -4.42 14.78 -19.26
N ASP A 322 -3.74 15.22 -18.20
CA ASP A 322 -2.30 15.15 -18.05
C ASP A 322 -1.83 13.85 -17.42
N THR A 323 -0.65 13.37 -17.83
CA THR A 323 0.00 12.19 -17.26
C THR A 323 1.42 12.54 -16.82
N PHE A 324 1.75 12.26 -15.56
CA PHE A 324 3.05 12.51 -14.93
C PHE A 324 4.02 11.32 -15.10
N GLY A 325 4.12 10.77 -16.30
CA GLY A 325 4.94 9.62 -16.60
C GLY A 325 4.38 8.81 -17.76
N CYS A 326 4.65 7.51 -17.75
CA CYS A 326 4.14 6.56 -18.74
C CYS A 326 3.40 5.42 -18.02
N ILE A 327 2.12 5.26 -18.33
CA ILE A 327 1.37 4.04 -17.98
C ILE A 327 1.51 3.10 -19.17
N ALA A 328 2.37 2.11 -19.00
CA ALA A 328 2.75 1.17 -20.05
C ALA A 328 1.64 0.14 -20.31
N GLU A 329 1.50 -0.28 -21.57
CA GLU A 329 0.49 -1.28 -21.99
C GLU A 329 0.76 -2.66 -21.40
N ASP A 330 2.04 -2.99 -21.26
CA ASP A 330 2.51 -4.24 -20.67
C ASP A 330 3.77 -3.99 -19.82
N ARG A 331 4.43 -5.06 -19.42
CA ARG A 331 5.66 -5.02 -18.61
C ARG A 331 6.86 -5.62 -19.31
N GLU A 332 6.80 -5.71 -20.65
CA GLU A 332 7.93 -6.24 -21.41
C GLU A 332 9.11 -5.26 -21.38
N PRO A 333 10.35 -5.75 -21.37
CA PRO A 333 11.55 -4.92 -21.28
C PRO A 333 11.59 -3.81 -22.33
N THR A 334 11.20 -4.12 -23.57
CA THR A 334 11.14 -3.16 -24.69
C THR A 334 10.13 -2.04 -24.42
N THR A 335 8.94 -2.38 -23.91
CA THR A 335 7.90 -1.40 -23.56
C THR A 335 8.36 -0.51 -22.41
N MET A 336 9.03 -1.08 -21.39
CA MET A 336 9.60 -0.31 -20.28
C MET A 336 10.72 0.64 -20.77
N ALA A 337 11.62 0.16 -21.62
CA ALA A 337 12.71 0.96 -22.19
C ALA A 337 12.18 2.13 -23.04
N GLU A 338 11.18 1.87 -23.89
CA GLU A 338 10.53 2.89 -24.70
C GLU A 338 9.85 3.96 -23.82
N GLY A 339 9.08 3.53 -22.79
CA GLY A 339 8.46 4.44 -21.82
C GLY A 339 9.49 5.32 -21.10
N ILE A 340 10.65 4.76 -20.71
CA ILE A 340 11.74 5.51 -20.08
C ILE A 340 12.30 6.57 -21.05
N ARG A 341 12.59 6.20 -22.31
CA ARG A 341 13.08 7.16 -23.32
C ARG A 341 12.08 8.27 -23.56
N GLN A 342 10.81 7.93 -23.78
CA GLN A 342 9.73 8.87 -24.06
C GLN A 342 9.55 9.88 -22.93
N VAL A 343 9.49 9.39 -21.71
CA VAL A 343 9.33 10.25 -20.52
C VAL A 343 10.50 11.19 -20.40
N LEU A 344 11.74 10.71 -20.44
CA LEU A 344 12.93 11.55 -20.28
C LEU A 344 13.13 12.56 -21.40
N ALA A 345 12.69 12.25 -22.62
CA ALA A 345 12.77 13.17 -23.76
C ALA A 345 11.84 14.40 -23.62
N SER A 346 10.74 14.28 -22.87
CA SER A 346 9.71 15.32 -22.73
C SER A 346 9.63 15.91 -21.31
N TRP A 347 10.37 15.36 -20.33
CA TRP A 347 10.25 15.78 -18.94
C TRP A 347 10.97 17.10 -18.67
N THR A 348 10.31 17.99 -17.95
CA THR A 348 10.84 19.31 -17.59
C THR A 348 10.76 19.53 -16.07
N SER A 349 11.53 20.50 -15.57
CA SER A 349 11.44 20.90 -14.15
C SER A 349 10.05 21.40 -13.76
N GLY A 350 9.32 22.03 -14.69
CA GLY A 350 7.93 22.44 -14.48
C GLY A 350 7.03 21.23 -14.23
N ARG A 351 7.18 20.17 -15.03
CA ARG A 351 6.43 18.91 -14.85
C ARG A 351 6.76 18.23 -13.51
N SER A 352 8.03 18.25 -13.09
CA SER A 352 8.43 17.76 -11.77
C SER A 352 7.72 18.50 -10.64
N GLN A 353 7.65 19.83 -10.74
CA GLN A 353 6.96 20.65 -9.74
C GLN A 353 5.45 20.40 -9.73
N GLU A 354 4.82 20.24 -10.88
CA GLU A 354 3.40 19.89 -11.00
C GLU A 354 3.10 18.56 -10.33
N LEU A 355 3.92 17.50 -10.56
CA LEU A 355 3.78 16.21 -9.92
C LEU A 355 3.95 16.30 -8.39
N GLN A 356 4.96 17.05 -7.91
CA GLN A 356 5.16 17.28 -6.48
C GLN A 356 3.91 17.92 -5.84
N VAL A 357 3.38 18.97 -6.45
CA VAL A 357 2.18 19.66 -5.97
C VAL A 357 0.97 18.75 -5.98
N HIS A 358 0.79 17.94 -7.04
CA HIS A 358 -0.28 16.96 -7.12
C HIS A 358 -0.20 15.96 -5.97
N VAL A 359 0.95 15.32 -5.76
CA VAL A 359 1.13 14.33 -4.69
C VAL A 359 0.93 14.97 -3.30
N GLU A 360 1.50 16.14 -3.05
CA GLU A 360 1.41 16.81 -1.76
C GLU A 360 -0.02 17.25 -1.42
N ARG A 361 -0.77 17.74 -2.41
CA ARG A 361 -2.13 18.26 -2.23
C ARG A 361 -3.19 17.17 -2.24
N ASP A 362 -3.13 16.28 -3.25
CA ASP A 362 -4.23 15.39 -3.59
C ASP A 362 -4.05 13.98 -3.02
N LEU A 363 -2.81 13.57 -2.72
CA LEU A 363 -2.45 12.25 -2.19
C LEU A 363 -1.89 12.33 -0.75
N SER A 364 -2.44 13.24 0.03
CA SER A 364 -2.09 13.45 1.45
C SER A 364 -2.97 12.64 2.39
N TRP A 365 -2.47 12.33 3.60
CA TRP A 365 -3.23 11.63 4.64
C TRP A 365 -4.53 12.36 5.03
N ALA A 366 -4.55 13.69 4.93
CA ALA A 366 -5.77 14.49 5.15
C ALA A 366 -6.84 14.16 4.09
N LYS A 367 -6.46 13.96 2.83
CA LYS A 367 -7.38 13.54 1.76
C LYS A 367 -7.87 12.11 1.96
N THR A 368 -7.01 11.21 2.40
CA THR A 368 -7.40 9.83 2.74
C THR A 368 -8.39 9.82 3.90
N ALA A 369 -8.19 10.64 4.93
CA ALA A 369 -9.14 10.78 6.04
C ALA A 369 -10.49 11.35 5.55
N GLN A 370 -10.50 12.32 4.63
CA GLN A 370 -11.73 12.83 4.02
C GLN A 370 -12.47 11.75 3.20
N ALA A 371 -11.74 10.94 2.43
CA ALA A 371 -12.32 9.82 1.69
C ALA A 371 -12.91 8.76 2.63
N LEU A 372 -12.25 8.46 3.74
CA LEU A 372 -12.79 7.59 4.78
C LEU A 372 -14.09 8.14 5.37
N GLU A 373 -14.15 9.43 5.67
CA GLU A 373 -15.36 10.09 6.15
C GLU A 373 -16.52 9.98 5.16
N HIS A 374 -16.22 10.17 3.86
CA HIS A 374 -17.21 9.99 2.80
C HIS A 374 -17.75 8.56 2.77
N ALA A 375 -16.87 7.56 2.90
CA ALA A 375 -17.27 6.15 2.94
C ALA A 375 -18.18 5.84 4.15
N PHE A 376 -17.90 6.40 5.33
CA PHE A 376 -18.77 6.26 6.50
C PHE A 376 -20.11 6.95 6.32
N ALA A 377 -20.17 8.11 5.67
CA ALA A 377 -21.44 8.77 5.35
C ALA A 377 -22.32 7.92 4.41
N GLN A 378 -21.72 7.16 3.51
CA GLN A 378 -22.42 6.19 2.66
C GLN A 378 -22.92 4.98 3.48
N ALA A 379 -22.07 4.42 4.37
CA ALA A 379 -22.42 3.30 5.23
C ALA A 379 -23.67 3.62 6.10
N GLN A 380 -23.73 4.82 6.66
CA GLN A 380 -24.85 5.27 7.47
C GLN A 380 -26.16 5.41 6.66
N ARG A 381 -26.11 5.83 5.40
CA ARG A 381 -27.30 5.94 4.53
C ARG A 381 -27.84 4.55 4.14
N GLY A 382 -26.95 3.59 3.91
CA GLY A 382 -27.34 2.21 3.58
C GLY A 382 -28.07 1.51 4.73
N SER A 383 -27.70 1.80 5.99
CA SER A 383 -28.37 1.25 7.16
C SER A 383 -29.75 1.85 7.47
N LEU A 384 -30.04 3.07 6.98
CA LEU A 384 -31.33 3.75 7.15
C LEU A 384 -32.37 3.37 6.07
N GLY A 385 -31.92 2.68 5.00
CA GLY A 385 -32.77 2.30 3.85
C GLY A 385 -33.04 0.80 3.75
N ALA A 386 -32.55 -0.02 4.68
CA ALA A 386 -32.78 -1.46 4.77
C ALA A 386 -33.70 -1.77 5.95
#